data_36248cf50b4838eb5ad4acf10993b131
#
_entry.id   36248cf50b4838eb5ad4acf10993b131
#
_cell.length_a   1.000
_cell.length_b   1.000
_cell.length_c   1.000
_cell.angle_alpha   90.00
_cell.angle_beta   90.00
_cell.angle_gamma   90.00
#
_symmetry.space_group_name_H-M   'P 1'
#
loop_
_entity.id
_entity.type
_entity.pdbx_description
1 polymer ?
#
loop_
_entity_poly.entity_id
_entity_poly.type
_entity_poly.pdbx_seq_one_letter_code
_entity_poly.pdbx_strand_id
1 'polypeptide(L)'
;MTDAPLPAAPAGATRPVYLIEDDAMVRRAYGQALELAHIPVRVFPQGQAALDAFGQDPPAVVVTDIRMPGLDGMELLRLLRQRDADLPVVLVTGHGDVAMAVEAMRDGAYDFIEKPFSSERLLLTVRRALERRALSDELQRLRARGGADALAGLVGQSAGMAEVRRLVSALAPLEVDVLLHGETGAGKEVVARALHAASGRSGPFVAINCGALPETIIESELFGHEPGAFTGATRRRIGKIEYANGGTLLLDEIESMPPSLQLRLLRVLQEREIERLGSNQPVPVTARFVAAGKVDLKQLAERGQFRADLYYRLHVVAIDIPPLRDRPQDIPLLMAHFLAQAALRHGRPVPAWSDRDLAGWLAHDWPGNVRELRNAAERLCLGLPVQPLDAGGESTPSLAARVEAFERKLLRDTLALTQGNVARAAELLQMPRKTVYDKLQRHGLAPGSAGIAPRDGER
;
A
#
# COMPACT_ATOMS: atom_id res chain seq x y z
N MET A 1 -5.68 -30.36 25.66
CA MET A 1 -5.94 -28.97 25.33
C MET A 1 -4.59 -28.26 25.42
N THR A 2 -3.91 -28.15 24.30
CA THR A 2 -2.56 -27.61 24.20
C THR A 2 -2.67 -26.10 24.05
N ASP A 3 -2.14 -25.42 25.05
CA ASP A 3 -2.00 -23.96 25.10
C ASP A 3 -1.06 -23.50 23.97
N ALA A 4 -1.61 -22.91 22.94
CA ALA A 4 -0.81 -22.25 21.91
C ALA A 4 -0.32 -20.90 22.49
N PRO A 5 0.98 -20.57 22.44
CA PRO A 5 1.48 -19.31 22.93
C PRO A 5 0.89 -18.15 22.14
N LEU A 6 0.28 -17.22 22.85
CA LEU A 6 -0.21 -15.95 22.31
C LEU A 6 0.94 -15.19 21.63
N PRO A 7 0.74 -14.57 20.46
CA PRO A 7 1.79 -13.82 19.77
C PRO A 7 2.31 -12.67 20.65
N ALA A 8 3.62 -12.48 20.63
CA ALA A 8 4.32 -11.42 21.38
C ALA A 8 3.81 -10.03 20.96
N ALA A 9 3.78 -9.10 21.92
CA ALA A 9 3.42 -7.70 21.65
C ALA A 9 4.36 -7.06 20.61
N PRO A 10 3.86 -6.19 19.70
CA PRO A 10 4.71 -5.55 18.70
C PRO A 10 5.78 -4.68 19.37
N ALA A 11 7.03 -4.88 19.01
CA ALA A 11 8.18 -4.11 19.46
C ALA A 11 8.08 -2.67 18.94
N GLY A 12 7.74 -1.72 19.82
CA GLY A 12 7.66 -0.28 19.45
C GLY A 12 6.70 0.56 20.28
N ALA A 13 5.86 -0.02 21.13
CA ALA A 13 4.92 0.73 21.96
C ALA A 13 5.60 1.27 23.22
N THR A 14 6.20 2.46 23.14
CA THR A 14 6.71 3.21 24.31
C THR A 14 5.59 3.91 25.09
N ARG A 15 4.37 4.02 24.55
CA ARG A 15 3.23 4.68 25.21
C ARG A 15 2.37 3.67 25.97
N PRO A 16 2.00 3.99 27.23
CA PRO A 16 1.20 3.07 28.05
C PRO A 16 -0.27 3.01 27.61
N VAL A 17 -0.96 1.96 28.02
CA VAL A 17 -2.43 1.90 28.05
C VAL A 17 -2.91 2.57 29.31
N TYR A 18 -3.91 3.46 29.22
CA TYR A 18 -4.58 4.00 30.39
C TYR A 18 -5.78 3.12 30.74
N LEU A 19 -5.80 2.60 31.95
CA LEU A 19 -6.93 1.85 32.51
C LEU A 19 -7.59 2.67 33.62
N ILE A 20 -8.85 3.04 33.41
CA ILE A 20 -9.61 3.91 34.31
C ILE A 20 -10.82 3.13 34.83
N GLU A 21 -10.86 2.89 36.12
CA GLU A 21 -11.86 2.08 36.80
C GLU A 21 -11.93 2.55 38.25
N ASP A 22 -13.10 2.86 38.79
CA ASP A 22 -13.26 3.35 40.14
C ASP A 22 -13.18 2.24 41.19
N ASP A 23 -13.65 1.03 40.86
CA ASP A 23 -13.49 -0.13 41.75
C ASP A 23 -12.02 -0.59 41.84
N ALA A 24 -11.48 -0.51 43.05
CA ALA A 24 -10.06 -0.83 43.30
C ALA A 24 -9.70 -2.30 43.04
N MET A 25 -10.63 -3.24 43.26
CA MET A 25 -10.40 -4.66 43.01
C MET A 25 -10.39 -4.97 41.52
N VAL A 26 -11.36 -4.43 40.78
CA VAL A 26 -11.47 -4.58 39.32
C VAL A 26 -10.29 -3.91 38.65
N ARG A 27 -9.96 -2.69 39.02
CA ARG A 27 -8.80 -1.94 38.51
C ARG A 27 -7.49 -2.71 38.68
N ARG A 28 -7.29 -3.33 39.85
CA ARG A 28 -6.10 -4.14 40.14
C ARG A 28 -6.05 -5.41 39.27
N ALA A 29 -7.18 -6.10 39.14
CA ALA A 29 -7.29 -7.34 38.38
C ALA A 29 -6.98 -7.11 36.87
N TYR A 30 -7.57 -6.08 36.28
CA TYR A 30 -7.34 -5.77 34.86
C TYR A 30 -5.94 -5.18 34.62
N GLY A 31 -5.44 -4.33 35.53
CA GLY A 31 -4.06 -3.84 35.46
C GLY A 31 -3.06 -4.99 35.47
N GLN A 32 -3.21 -5.92 36.39
CA GLN A 32 -2.35 -7.10 36.48
C GLN A 32 -2.45 -8.01 35.25
N ALA A 33 -3.64 -8.17 34.65
CA ALA A 33 -3.81 -8.92 33.41
C ALA A 33 -3.04 -8.28 32.23
N LEU A 34 -3.03 -6.97 32.11
CA LEU A 34 -2.28 -6.23 31.09
C LEU A 34 -0.77 -6.33 31.34
N GLU A 35 -0.30 -6.19 32.58
CA GLU A 35 1.11 -6.33 32.94
C GLU A 35 1.65 -7.74 32.64
N LEU A 36 0.90 -8.80 32.99
CA LEU A 36 1.25 -10.18 32.70
C LEU A 36 1.31 -10.46 31.19
N ALA A 37 0.57 -9.72 30.39
CA ALA A 37 0.61 -9.78 28.93
C ALA A 37 1.71 -8.89 28.32
N HIS A 38 2.61 -8.33 29.16
CA HIS A 38 3.69 -7.40 28.78
C HIS A 38 3.20 -6.14 28.07
N ILE A 39 2.00 -5.66 28.40
CA ILE A 39 1.43 -4.40 27.91
C ILE A 39 1.67 -3.32 28.97
N PRO A 40 2.45 -2.25 28.67
CA PRO A 40 2.64 -1.15 29.61
C PRO A 40 1.30 -0.52 29.97
N VAL A 41 0.96 -0.42 31.25
CA VAL A 41 -0.32 0.12 31.71
C VAL A 41 -0.12 1.15 32.82
N ARG A 42 -0.91 2.22 32.78
CA ARG A 42 -1.10 3.15 33.90
C ARG A 42 -2.54 3.09 34.35
N VAL A 43 -2.75 2.91 35.63
CA VAL A 43 -4.08 2.75 36.22
C VAL A 43 -4.53 4.03 36.93
N PHE A 44 -5.79 4.39 36.75
CA PHE A 44 -6.38 5.60 37.34
C PHE A 44 -7.70 5.27 38.02
N PRO A 45 -7.97 5.83 39.20
CA PRO A 45 -9.25 5.63 39.92
C PRO A 45 -10.36 6.52 39.37
N GLN A 46 -10.07 7.55 38.60
CA GLN A 46 -11.02 8.57 38.12
C GLN A 46 -10.61 9.12 36.75
N GLY A 47 -11.58 9.49 35.93
CA GLY A 47 -11.35 10.05 34.60
C GLY A 47 -10.53 11.34 34.61
N GLN A 48 -10.75 12.22 35.61
CA GLN A 48 -10.00 13.48 35.70
C GLN A 48 -8.51 13.27 35.87
N ALA A 49 -8.08 12.30 36.70
CA ALA A 49 -6.69 11.99 36.94
C ALA A 49 -5.98 11.49 35.63
N ALA A 50 -6.71 10.72 34.83
CA ALA A 50 -6.21 10.27 33.52
C ALA A 50 -6.09 11.44 32.53
N LEU A 51 -7.07 12.36 32.54
CA LEU A 51 -7.07 13.54 31.68
C LEU A 51 -5.93 14.52 32.01
N ASP A 52 -5.62 14.66 33.30
CA ASP A 52 -4.50 15.50 33.77
C ASP A 52 -3.13 14.88 33.40
N ALA A 53 -3.02 13.56 33.45
CA ALA A 53 -1.80 12.85 33.05
C ALA A 53 -1.56 12.87 31.53
N PHE A 54 -2.58 13.08 30.72
CA PHE A 54 -2.51 13.04 29.25
C PHE A 54 -1.49 13.99 28.63
N GLY A 55 -1.33 15.18 29.23
CA GLY A 55 -0.40 16.20 28.71
C GLY A 55 1.08 15.86 28.88
N GLN A 56 1.42 15.01 29.86
CA GLN A 56 2.80 14.64 30.17
C GLN A 56 3.21 13.30 29.55
N ASP A 57 2.29 12.34 29.50
CA ASP A 57 2.56 10.98 29.04
C ASP A 57 1.32 10.45 28.30
N PRO A 58 1.10 10.85 27.03
CA PRO A 58 -0.10 10.50 26.29
C PRO A 58 -0.20 8.99 26.07
N PRO A 59 -1.39 8.35 26.29
CA PRO A 59 -1.55 6.92 26.14
C PRO A 59 -1.58 6.48 24.67
N ALA A 60 -1.30 5.19 24.43
CA ALA A 60 -1.54 4.55 23.15
C ALA A 60 -3.01 4.14 22.99
N VAL A 61 -3.65 3.70 24.07
CA VAL A 61 -5.05 3.26 24.16
C VAL A 61 -5.61 3.66 25.51
N VAL A 62 -6.88 3.98 25.57
CA VAL A 62 -7.61 4.21 26.82
C VAL A 62 -8.67 3.13 26.98
N VAL A 63 -8.72 2.51 28.15
CA VAL A 63 -9.81 1.63 28.61
C VAL A 63 -10.46 2.28 29.81
N THR A 64 -11.74 2.57 29.75
CA THR A 64 -12.43 3.27 30.82
C THR A 64 -13.80 2.67 31.09
N ASP A 65 -14.17 2.57 32.37
CA ASP A 65 -15.57 2.32 32.73
C ASP A 65 -16.44 3.53 32.30
N ILE A 66 -17.66 3.26 31.94
CA ILE A 66 -18.66 4.30 31.62
C ILE A 66 -19.14 4.98 32.92
N ARG A 67 -19.48 4.17 33.94
CA ARG A 67 -20.06 4.68 35.16
C ARG A 67 -19.00 4.89 36.25
N MET A 68 -18.50 6.11 36.35
CA MET A 68 -17.53 6.49 37.38
C MET A 68 -17.98 7.78 38.10
N PRO A 69 -17.59 7.94 39.37
CA PRO A 69 -17.84 9.20 40.09
C PRO A 69 -17.07 10.38 39.44
N GLY A 70 -17.77 11.51 39.33
CA GLY A 70 -17.17 12.73 38.74
C GLY A 70 -17.26 12.73 37.22
N LEU A 71 -16.13 12.69 36.53
CA LEU A 71 -16.05 12.63 35.07
C LEU A 71 -16.36 11.19 34.60
N ASP A 72 -17.51 11.00 33.97
CA ASP A 72 -17.91 9.69 33.44
C ASP A 72 -17.17 9.31 32.17
N GLY A 73 -17.27 8.01 31.76
CA GLY A 73 -16.53 7.48 30.61
C GLY A 73 -16.95 8.08 29.27
N MET A 74 -18.22 8.49 29.11
CA MET A 74 -18.73 9.13 27.89
C MET A 74 -18.19 10.55 27.74
N GLU A 75 -18.22 11.31 28.85
CA GLU A 75 -17.68 12.66 28.87
C GLU A 75 -16.15 12.65 28.68
N LEU A 76 -15.46 11.69 29.31
CA LEU A 76 -14.04 11.45 29.11
C LEU A 76 -13.71 11.10 27.63
N LEU A 77 -14.49 10.24 27.00
CA LEU A 77 -14.35 9.92 25.57
C LEU A 77 -14.39 11.20 24.71
N ARG A 78 -15.40 12.06 24.92
CA ARG A 78 -15.54 13.31 24.15
C ARG A 78 -14.34 14.24 24.33
N LEU A 79 -13.86 14.40 25.56
CA LEU A 79 -12.70 15.23 25.88
C LEU A 79 -11.38 14.68 25.29
N LEU A 80 -11.19 13.35 25.36
CA LEU A 80 -10.01 12.69 24.77
C LEU A 80 -10.01 12.82 23.26
N ARG A 81 -11.17 12.65 22.61
CA ARG A 81 -11.33 12.80 21.15
C ARG A 81 -11.07 14.22 20.67
N GLN A 82 -11.38 15.24 21.47
CA GLN A 82 -11.01 16.63 21.15
C GLN A 82 -9.50 16.87 21.21
N ARG A 83 -8.76 16.15 22.08
CA ARG A 83 -7.30 16.27 22.21
C ARG A 83 -6.53 15.43 21.18
N ASP A 84 -7.02 14.22 20.90
CA ASP A 84 -6.43 13.28 19.95
C ASP A 84 -7.55 12.49 19.26
N ALA A 85 -7.88 12.91 18.03
CA ALA A 85 -8.96 12.32 17.26
C ALA A 85 -8.68 10.85 16.85
N ASP A 86 -7.42 10.41 16.85
CA ASP A 86 -7.01 9.06 16.46
C ASP A 86 -6.78 8.12 17.67
N LEU A 87 -6.97 8.63 18.91
CA LEU A 87 -6.79 7.84 20.11
C LEU A 87 -7.90 6.77 20.24
N PRO A 88 -7.56 5.47 20.28
CA PRO A 88 -8.54 4.43 20.52
C PRO A 88 -9.00 4.47 21.99
N VAL A 89 -10.31 4.61 22.19
CA VAL A 89 -10.94 4.55 23.51
C VAL A 89 -11.89 3.36 23.56
N VAL A 90 -11.63 2.42 24.47
CA VAL A 90 -12.45 1.24 24.73
C VAL A 90 -13.28 1.52 25.96
N LEU A 91 -14.59 1.40 25.85
CA LEU A 91 -15.50 1.59 26.97
C LEU A 91 -15.88 0.26 27.61
N VAL A 92 -15.91 0.24 28.93
CA VAL A 92 -16.38 -0.89 29.71
C VAL A 92 -17.75 -0.54 30.26
N THR A 93 -18.76 -1.41 30.12
CA THR A 93 -20.15 -1.13 30.45
C THR A 93 -20.73 -2.23 31.30
N GLY A 94 -21.65 -1.87 32.23
CA GLY A 94 -22.44 -2.83 33.00
C GLY A 94 -23.64 -3.39 32.22
N HIS A 95 -24.31 -4.36 32.81
CA HIS A 95 -25.49 -5.02 32.23
C HIS A 95 -26.61 -4.00 31.94
N GLY A 96 -27.17 -4.03 30.74
CA GLY A 96 -28.35 -3.25 30.34
C GLY A 96 -28.09 -1.93 29.59
N ASP A 97 -26.84 -1.54 29.36
CA ASP A 97 -26.49 -0.24 28.76
C ASP A 97 -26.28 -0.29 27.25
N VAL A 98 -26.99 -1.15 26.52
CA VAL A 98 -26.82 -1.29 25.03
C VAL A 98 -27.08 0.05 24.31
N ALA A 99 -28.03 0.86 24.81
CA ALA A 99 -28.29 2.17 24.22
C ALA A 99 -27.09 3.12 24.38
N MET A 100 -26.40 3.09 25.52
CA MET A 100 -25.19 3.87 25.78
C MET A 100 -23.98 3.35 24.95
N ALA A 101 -23.88 2.03 24.77
CA ALA A 101 -22.86 1.46 23.89
C ALA A 101 -23.02 1.94 22.44
N VAL A 102 -24.24 1.99 21.91
CA VAL A 102 -24.53 2.54 20.57
C VAL A 102 -24.21 4.03 20.49
N GLU A 103 -24.53 4.81 21.51
CA GLU A 103 -24.19 6.23 21.59
C GLU A 103 -22.67 6.42 21.62
N ALA A 104 -21.95 5.63 22.42
CA ALA A 104 -20.50 5.64 22.51
C ALA A 104 -19.82 5.38 21.15
N MET A 105 -20.33 4.42 20.39
CA MET A 105 -19.82 4.14 19.03
C MET A 105 -20.08 5.31 18.08
N ARG A 106 -21.20 6.02 18.21
CA ARG A 106 -21.48 7.25 17.44
C ARG A 106 -20.56 8.40 17.83
N ASP A 107 -20.22 8.51 19.13
CA ASP A 107 -19.29 9.51 19.66
C ASP A 107 -17.81 9.17 19.36
N GLY A 108 -17.55 8.04 18.67
CA GLY A 108 -16.25 7.68 18.19
C GLY A 108 -15.43 6.78 19.11
N ALA A 109 -16.07 6.03 20.03
CA ALA A 109 -15.39 4.95 20.74
C ALA A 109 -14.82 3.92 19.77
N TYR A 110 -13.69 3.31 20.13
CA TYR A 110 -13.07 2.25 19.34
C TYR A 110 -13.85 0.94 19.45
N ASP A 111 -14.22 0.56 20.66
CA ASP A 111 -14.98 -0.65 20.97
C ASP A 111 -15.61 -0.50 22.35
N PHE A 112 -16.50 -1.43 22.71
CA PHE A 112 -17.05 -1.56 24.06
C PHE A 112 -17.00 -3.00 24.54
N ILE A 113 -16.85 -3.18 25.87
CA ILE A 113 -16.79 -4.49 26.51
C ILE A 113 -17.84 -4.52 27.63
N GLU A 114 -18.78 -5.48 27.56
CA GLU A 114 -19.84 -5.64 28.57
C GLU A 114 -19.33 -6.50 29.73
N LYS A 115 -19.53 -6.01 30.97
CA LYS A 115 -19.28 -6.75 32.22
C LYS A 115 -20.42 -7.77 32.49
N PRO A 116 -20.09 -9.02 32.91
CA PRO A 116 -18.77 -9.57 33.20
C PRO A 116 -18.07 -10.08 31.93
N PHE A 117 -16.75 -9.84 31.80
CA PHE A 117 -15.94 -10.32 30.70
C PHE A 117 -14.64 -11.00 31.19
N SER A 118 -14.08 -11.84 30.35
CA SER A 118 -12.79 -12.50 30.62
C SER A 118 -11.61 -11.57 30.37
N SER A 119 -10.50 -11.79 31.09
CA SER A 119 -9.25 -11.07 30.82
C SER A 119 -8.76 -11.26 29.40
N GLU A 120 -9.01 -12.39 28.77
CA GLU A 120 -8.67 -12.68 27.37
C GLU A 120 -9.37 -11.71 26.40
N ARG A 121 -10.67 -11.41 26.64
CA ARG A 121 -11.41 -10.44 25.83
C ARG A 121 -10.84 -9.04 25.94
N LEU A 122 -10.50 -8.61 27.16
CA LEU A 122 -9.84 -7.32 27.37
C LEU A 122 -8.51 -7.24 26.60
N LEU A 123 -7.66 -8.27 26.78
CA LEU A 123 -6.35 -8.34 26.12
C LEU A 123 -6.46 -8.32 24.59
N LEU A 124 -7.42 -9.05 24.03
CA LEU A 124 -7.64 -9.07 22.58
C LEU A 124 -8.05 -7.70 22.07
N THR A 125 -9.03 -7.05 22.71
CA THR A 125 -9.50 -5.71 22.31
C THR A 125 -8.39 -4.67 22.44
N VAL A 126 -7.61 -4.69 23.52
CA VAL A 126 -6.50 -3.76 23.74
C VAL A 126 -5.39 -3.97 22.69
N ARG A 127 -5.02 -5.21 22.37
CA ARG A 127 -4.01 -5.50 21.32
C ARG A 127 -4.44 -4.95 19.98
N ARG A 128 -5.68 -5.16 19.57
CA ARG A 128 -6.23 -4.61 18.31
C ARG A 128 -6.23 -3.08 18.30
N ALA A 129 -6.58 -2.46 19.43
CA ALA A 129 -6.51 -1.01 19.56
C ALA A 129 -5.08 -0.48 19.45
N LEU A 130 -4.09 -1.18 20.05
CA LEU A 130 -2.67 -0.85 19.94
C LEU A 130 -2.15 -0.99 18.50
N GLU A 131 -2.52 -2.04 17.78
CA GLU A 131 -2.16 -2.24 16.37
C GLU A 131 -2.73 -1.10 15.51
N ARG A 132 -4.01 -0.74 15.70
CA ARG A 132 -4.61 0.40 15.02
C ARG A 132 -3.89 1.71 15.31
N ARG A 133 -3.52 1.94 16.59
CA ARG A 133 -2.78 3.15 17.00
C ARG A 133 -1.40 3.19 16.36
N ALA A 134 -0.66 2.08 16.35
CA ALA A 134 0.65 1.99 15.72
C ALA A 134 0.60 2.34 14.21
N LEU A 135 -0.43 1.87 13.50
CA LEU A 135 -0.67 2.21 12.10
C LEU A 135 -0.98 3.71 11.92
N SER A 136 -1.80 4.30 12.79
CA SER A 136 -2.11 5.74 12.74
C SER A 136 -0.89 6.60 13.04
N ASP A 137 -0.10 6.24 14.06
CA ASP A 137 1.14 6.96 14.42
C ASP A 137 2.17 6.88 13.29
N GLU A 138 2.31 5.73 12.61
CA GLU A 138 3.21 5.59 11.46
C GLU A 138 2.75 6.44 10.28
N LEU A 139 1.44 6.48 10.00
CA LEU A 139 0.86 7.38 9.00
C LEU A 139 1.10 8.86 9.33
N GLN A 140 0.98 9.25 10.61
CA GLN A 140 1.28 10.61 11.04
C GLN A 140 2.77 10.94 10.91
N ARG A 141 3.67 10.01 11.25
CA ARG A 141 5.13 10.18 11.04
C ARG A 141 5.47 10.34 9.56
N LEU A 142 4.87 9.53 8.69
CA LEU A 142 5.04 9.64 7.24
C LEU A 142 4.53 10.99 6.71
N ARG A 143 3.41 11.50 7.25
CA ARG A 143 2.84 12.82 6.90
C ARG A 143 3.67 13.98 7.44
N ALA A 144 4.14 13.91 8.67
CA ALA A 144 4.98 14.96 9.28
C ALA A 144 6.34 15.08 8.59
N ARG A 145 6.88 13.96 8.07
CA ARG A 145 8.08 13.94 7.22
C ARG A 145 7.81 14.47 5.81
N GLY A 146 6.57 14.48 5.35
CA GLY A 146 6.16 14.88 4.00
C GLY A 146 6.49 16.31 3.58
N GLY A 147 6.97 17.16 4.49
CA GLY A 147 7.55 18.46 4.18
C GLY A 147 9.08 18.45 3.98
N ALA A 148 9.77 17.37 4.36
CA ALA A 148 11.23 17.27 4.28
C ALA A 148 11.72 15.98 3.61
N ASP A 149 10.86 14.99 3.37
CA ASP A 149 11.25 13.70 2.79
C ASP A 149 10.53 13.45 1.45
N ALA A 150 11.30 13.60 0.39
CA ALA A 150 10.86 13.34 -0.99
C ALA A 150 10.30 11.92 -1.22
N LEU A 151 10.54 10.99 -0.29
CA LEU A 151 10.10 9.60 -0.34
C LEU A 151 8.82 9.33 0.46
N ALA A 152 8.26 10.32 1.15
CA ALA A 152 7.06 10.14 2.00
C ALA A 152 5.83 9.63 1.22
N GLY A 153 5.79 9.86 -0.10
CA GLY A 153 4.75 9.31 -0.98
C GLY A 153 4.85 7.80 -1.23
N LEU A 154 6.00 7.16 -0.93
CA LEU A 154 6.22 5.72 -1.12
C LEU A 154 5.80 4.94 0.14
N VAL A 155 4.49 4.82 0.33
CA VAL A 155 3.89 4.11 1.46
C VAL A 155 4.11 2.60 1.32
N GLY A 156 4.60 1.94 2.40
CA GLY A 156 4.85 0.51 2.48
C GLY A 156 6.05 0.19 3.38
N GLN A 157 6.06 -0.98 4.01
CA GLN A 157 7.12 -1.46 4.92
C GLN A 157 7.74 -2.78 4.46
N SER A 158 7.21 -3.38 3.39
CA SER A 158 7.73 -4.61 2.82
C SER A 158 9.18 -4.47 2.35
N ALA A 159 9.91 -5.59 2.33
CA ALA A 159 11.28 -5.62 1.85
C ALA A 159 11.39 -5.13 0.40
N GLY A 160 10.40 -5.47 -0.46
CA GLY A 160 10.34 -4.97 -1.84
C GLY A 160 10.22 -3.44 -1.91
N MET A 161 9.37 -2.82 -1.07
CA MET A 161 9.25 -1.36 -1.03
C MET A 161 10.45 -0.69 -0.36
N ALA A 162 11.13 -1.34 0.58
CA ALA A 162 12.39 -0.86 1.13
C ALA A 162 13.48 -0.81 0.05
N GLU A 163 13.57 -1.83 -0.80
CA GLU A 163 14.49 -1.84 -1.95
C GLU A 163 14.15 -0.77 -2.98
N VAL A 164 12.87 -0.58 -3.32
CA VAL A 164 12.43 0.53 -4.19
C VAL A 164 12.88 1.88 -3.63
N ARG A 165 12.67 2.14 -2.32
CA ARG A 165 13.13 3.39 -1.68
C ARG A 165 14.64 3.55 -1.71
N ARG A 166 15.39 2.46 -1.46
CA ARG A 166 16.85 2.46 -1.54
C ARG A 166 17.34 2.86 -2.92
N LEU A 167 16.76 2.25 -3.97
CA LEU A 167 17.09 2.56 -5.37
C LEU A 167 16.72 3.99 -5.74
N VAL A 168 15.53 4.46 -5.35
CA VAL A 168 15.11 5.86 -5.58
C VAL A 168 16.10 6.82 -4.94
N SER A 169 16.49 6.60 -3.66
CA SER A 169 17.46 7.45 -2.96
C SER A 169 18.83 7.45 -3.63
N ALA A 170 19.31 6.29 -4.08
CA ALA A 170 20.60 6.17 -4.73
C ALA A 170 20.64 6.81 -6.12
N LEU A 171 19.54 6.69 -6.88
CA LEU A 171 19.46 7.16 -8.26
C LEU A 171 19.03 8.61 -8.38
N ALA A 172 18.29 9.14 -7.41
CA ALA A 172 17.75 10.50 -7.48
C ALA A 172 18.81 11.57 -7.78
N PRO A 173 19.98 11.60 -7.12
CA PRO A 173 21.02 12.63 -7.37
C PRO A 173 21.78 12.42 -8.69
N LEU A 174 21.61 11.26 -9.37
CA LEU A 174 22.35 10.93 -10.58
C LEU A 174 21.60 11.44 -11.81
N GLU A 175 22.36 11.85 -12.83
CA GLU A 175 21.81 12.25 -14.14
C GLU A 175 21.63 11.05 -15.10
N VAL A 176 20.91 10.02 -14.62
CA VAL A 176 20.63 8.82 -15.39
C VAL A 176 19.15 8.69 -15.70
N ASP A 177 18.84 8.21 -16.89
CA ASP A 177 17.47 7.84 -17.26
C ASP A 177 17.10 6.52 -16.55
N VAL A 178 15.83 6.36 -16.16
CA VAL A 178 15.38 5.22 -15.34
C VAL A 178 14.20 4.52 -16.00
N LEU A 179 14.23 3.20 -16.02
CA LEU A 179 13.11 2.36 -16.41
C LEU A 179 12.37 1.87 -15.15
N LEU A 180 11.07 2.12 -15.07
CA LEU A 180 10.20 1.59 -14.04
C LEU A 180 9.40 0.42 -14.62
N HIS A 181 9.56 -0.74 -14.05
CA HIS A 181 8.80 -1.93 -14.43
C HIS A 181 7.83 -2.31 -13.29
N GLY A 182 6.61 -2.70 -13.64
CA GLY A 182 5.61 -3.13 -12.68
C GLY A 182 4.20 -3.14 -13.28
N GLU A 183 3.33 -3.93 -12.71
CA GLU A 183 1.96 -4.10 -13.15
C GLU A 183 1.16 -2.79 -13.16
N THR A 184 0.03 -2.80 -13.88
CA THR A 184 -0.92 -1.68 -13.86
C THR A 184 -1.39 -1.42 -12.42
N GLY A 185 -1.35 -0.14 -12.01
CA GLY A 185 -1.78 0.24 -10.66
C GLY A 185 -0.77 -0.05 -9.54
N ALA A 186 0.42 -0.60 -9.80
CA ALA A 186 1.44 -0.90 -8.79
C ALA A 186 2.07 0.35 -8.13
N GLY A 187 1.96 1.53 -8.78
CA GLY A 187 2.46 2.80 -8.24
C GLY A 187 3.63 3.41 -9.00
N LYS A 188 3.84 3.06 -10.28
CA LYS A 188 4.95 3.57 -11.12
C LYS A 188 5.05 5.10 -11.13
N GLU A 189 3.94 5.80 -11.29
CA GLU A 189 3.93 7.27 -11.28
C GLU A 189 4.36 7.85 -9.92
N VAL A 190 3.97 7.20 -8.81
CA VAL A 190 4.36 7.64 -7.45
C VAL A 190 5.87 7.50 -7.28
N VAL A 191 6.48 6.41 -7.77
CA VAL A 191 7.93 6.20 -7.77
C VAL A 191 8.63 7.24 -8.64
N ALA A 192 8.11 7.57 -9.83
CA ALA A 192 8.67 8.60 -10.70
C ALA A 192 8.64 10.00 -10.05
N ARG A 193 7.54 10.33 -9.36
CA ARG A 193 7.42 11.59 -8.60
C ARG A 193 8.38 11.64 -7.42
N ALA A 194 8.59 10.53 -6.72
CA ALA A 194 9.57 10.43 -5.65
C ALA A 194 11.01 10.59 -6.16
N LEU A 195 11.35 9.99 -7.33
CA LEU A 195 12.63 10.21 -8.00
C LEU A 195 12.87 11.68 -8.34
N HIS A 196 11.84 12.36 -8.90
CA HIS A 196 11.92 13.78 -9.21
C HIS A 196 12.10 14.62 -7.94
N ALA A 197 11.26 14.41 -6.92
CA ALA A 197 11.32 15.18 -5.67
C ALA A 197 12.65 15.01 -4.94
N ALA A 198 13.21 13.79 -4.95
CA ALA A 198 14.50 13.50 -4.32
C ALA A 198 15.71 13.96 -5.14
N SER A 199 15.53 14.30 -6.43
CA SER A 199 16.64 14.67 -7.33
C SER A 199 17.15 16.11 -7.13
N GLY A 200 16.39 16.97 -6.44
CA GLY A 200 16.70 18.40 -6.29
C GLY A 200 16.58 19.22 -7.58
N ARG A 201 16.05 18.64 -8.68
CA ARG A 201 15.85 19.35 -9.95
C ARG A 201 14.78 20.42 -9.80
N SER A 202 15.07 21.63 -10.30
CA SER A 202 14.19 22.79 -10.20
C SER A 202 13.11 22.87 -11.30
N GLY A 203 13.27 22.13 -12.40
CA GLY A 203 12.32 22.09 -13.51
C GLY A 203 11.08 21.27 -13.16
N PRO A 204 10.04 21.28 -14.01
CA PRO A 204 8.78 20.62 -13.74
C PRO A 204 8.85 19.08 -13.84
N PHE A 205 7.95 18.41 -13.10
CA PHE A 205 7.61 16.99 -13.35
C PHE A 205 6.50 16.94 -14.40
N VAL A 206 6.78 16.34 -15.54
CA VAL A 206 5.84 16.20 -16.66
C VAL A 206 5.57 14.71 -16.87
N ALA A 207 4.31 14.31 -16.96
CA ALA A 207 3.92 12.95 -17.27
C ALA A 207 3.11 12.91 -18.57
N ILE A 208 3.39 11.92 -19.40
CA ILE A 208 2.63 11.62 -20.61
C ILE A 208 2.40 10.11 -20.70
N ASN A 209 1.17 9.72 -21.03
CA ASN A 209 0.84 8.32 -21.31
C ASN A 209 0.96 8.08 -22.82
N CYS A 210 1.83 7.16 -23.21
CA CYS A 210 2.13 6.87 -24.63
C CYS A 210 1.01 6.09 -25.34
N GLY A 211 0.11 5.45 -24.60
CA GLY A 211 -1.04 4.71 -25.16
C GLY A 211 -2.34 5.47 -25.22
N ALA A 212 -2.40 6.64 -24.58
CA ALA A 212 -3.68 7.36 -24.40
C ALA A 212 -4.10 8.24 -25.60
N LEU A 213 -3.19 8.51 -26.54
CA LEU A 213 -3.40 9.47 -27.62
C LEU A 213 -3.12 8.84 -29.00
N PRO A 214 -3.85 9.26 -30.06
CA PRO A 214 -3.49 8.92 -31.43
C PRO A 214 -2.06 9.35 -31.79
N GLU A 215 -1.40 8.61 -32.69
CA GLU A 215 0.00 8.81 -33.07
C GLU A 215 0.34 10.25 -33.46
N THR A 216 -0.48 10.88 -34.28
CA THR A 216 -0.27 12.27 -34.73
C THR A 216 -0.36 13.28 -33.59
N ILE A 217 -1.21 13.01 -32.61
CA ILE A 217 -1.39 13.90 -31.44
C ILE A 217 -0.24 13.71 -30.46
N ILE A 218 0.14 12.49 -30.15
CA ILE A 218 1.25 12.22 -29.22
C ILE A 218 2.58 12.75 -29.76
N GLU A 219 2.79 12.69 -31.07
CA GLU A 219 3.99 13.25 -31.71
C GLU A 219 4.07 14.78 -31.48
N SER A 220 2.98 15.49 -31.75
CA SER A 220 2.88 16.93 -31.52
C SER A 220 2.98 17.30 -30.03
N GLU A 221 2.40 16.47 -29.13
CA GLU A 221 2.51 16.68 -27.68
C GLU A 221 3.95 16.51 -27.18
N LEU A 222 4.68 15.50 -27.67
CA LEU A 222 6.05 15.20 -27.22
C LEU A 222 7.05 16.22 -27.77
N PHE A 223 7.04 16.44 -29.08
CA PHE A 223 8.10 17.20 -29.78
C PHE A 223 7.74 18.67 -30.01
N GLY A 224 6.43 19.02 -29.94
CA GLY A 224 5.95 20.35 -30.32
C GLY A 224 5.91 20.55 -31.83
N HIS A 225 5.38 21.67 -32.27
CA HIS A 225 5.31 22.02 -33.70
C HIS A 225 5.42 23.52 -33.94
N GLU A 226 5.91 23.89 -35.13
CA GLU A 226 5.86 25.24 -35.67
C GLU A 226 4.59 25.42 -36.49
N PRO A 227 4.14 26.68 -36.72
CA PRO A 227 2.98 26.97 -37.57
C PRO A 227 3.17 26.38 -38.98
N GLY A 228 2.15 25.69 -39.50
CA GLY A 228 2.18 25.08 -40.83
C GLY A 228 2.78 23.67 -40.87
N ALA A 229 3.20 23.09 -39.76
CA ALA A 229 3.78 21.73 -39.70
C ALA A 229 2.81 20.65 -40.20
N PHE A 230 1.51 20.82 -39.99
CA PHE A 230 0.42 19.96 -40.48
C PHE A 230 -0.88 20.74 -40.61
N THR A 231 -1.88 20.13 -41.23
CA THR A 231 -3.22 20.75 -41.38
C THR A 231 -3.84 21.02 -40.01
N GLY A 232 -4.03 22.30 -39.66
CA GLY A 232 -4.53 22.73 -38.33
C GLY A 232 -3.45 23.27 -37.39
N ALA A 233 -2.16 23.20 -37.73
CA ALA A 233 -1.07 23.80 -36.97
C ALA A 233 -1.03 25.34 -37.20
N THR A 234 -1.93 26.06 -36.57
CA THR A 234 -2.05 27.54 -36.76
C THR A 234 -1.11 28.32 -35.84
N ARG A 235 -0.63 27.75 -34.76
CA ARG A 235 0.26 28.39 -33.78
C ARG A 235 1.39 27.45 -33.37
N ARG A 236 2.51 28.05 -32.98
CA ARG A 236 3.63 27.30 -32.38
C ARG A 236 3.18 26.66 -31.06
N ARG A 237 3.60 25.42 -30.84
CA ARG A 237 3.41 24.68 -29.60
C ARG A 237 4.71 24.10 -29.08
N ILE A 238 5.01 24.37 -27.80
CA ILE A 238 6.15 23.78 -27.09
C ILE A 238 5.80 22.33 -26.72
N GLY A 239 6.68 21.37 -27.07
CA GLY A 239 6.50 19.95 -26.73
C GLY A 239 6.76 19.65 -25.25
N LYS A 240 6.25 18.52 -24.78
CA LYS A 240 6.45 18.06 -23.39
C LYS A 240 7.90 17.82 -23.05
N ILE A 241 8.72 17.37 -24.00
CA ILE A 241 10.16 17.14 -23.82
C ILE A 241 10.86 18.47 -23.52
N GLU A 242 10.61 19.50 -24.34
CA GLU A 242 11.16 20.84 -24.15
C GLU A 242 10.62 21.48 -22.86
N TYR A 243 9.33 21.33 -22.57
CA TYR A 243 8.70 21.84 -21.35
C TYR A 243 9.27 21.22 -20.07
N ALA A 244 9.73 19.96 -20.13
CA ALA A 244 10.33 19.26 -19.00
C ALA A 244 11.78 19.63 -18.72
N ASN A 245 12.39 20.55 -19.47
CA ASN A 245 13.79 20.94 -19.31
C ASN A 245 14.11 21.38 -17.88
N GLY A 246 15.26 20.92 -17.37
CA GLY A 246 15.69 21.11 -15.98
C GLY A 246 14.90 20.25 -14.96
N GLY A 247 13.90 19.51 -15.41
CA GLY A 247 13.03 18.68 -14.59
C GLY A 247 13.06 17.18 -14.97
N THR A 248 11.90 16.54 -14.94
CA THR A 248 11.75 15.10 -15.23
C THR A 248 10.55 14.85 -16.13
N LEU A 249 10.74 14.08 -17.20
CA LEU A 249 9.68 13.60 -18.08
C LEU A 249 9.40 12.12 -17.80
N LEU A 250 8.17 11.80 -17.37
CA LEU A 250 7.67 10.43 -17.27
C LEU A 250 6.96 10.04 -18.57
N LEU A 251 7.45 8.97 -19.20
CA LEU A 251 6.82 8.31 -20.34
C LEU A 251 6.13 7.05 -19.82
N ASP A 252 4.83 7.14 -19.52
CA ASP A 252 4.05 5.99 -19.02
C ASP A 252 3.53 5.14 -20.18
N GLU A 253 3.38 3.83 -19.97
CA GLU A 253 3.01 2.84 -20.98
C GLU A 253 3.92 2.91 -22.24
N ILE A 254 5.24 2.98 -22.01
CA ILE A 254 6.23 3.14 -23.09
C ILE A 254 6.13 2.04 -24.17
N GLU A 255 5.66 0.83 -23.81
CA GLU A 255 5.40 -0.27 -24.73
C GLU A 255 4.36 0.05 -25.79
N SER A 256 3.48 1.01 -25.53
CA SER A 256 2.42 1.44 -26.45
C SER A 256 2.87 2.52 -27.43
N MET A 257 4.14 2.97 -27.34
CA MET A 257 4.67 4.01 -28.22
C MET A 257 4.79 3.50 -29.66
N PRO A 258 4.24 4.23 -30.67
CA PRO A 258 4.37 3.89 -32.07
C PRO A 258 5.84 3.75 -32.54
N PRO A 259 6.18 2.82 -33.46
CA PRO A 259 7.56 2.57 -33.90
C PRO A 259 8.26 3.81 -34.47
N SER A 260 7.53 4.68 -35.17
CA SER A 260 8.03 5.98 -35.69
C SER A 260 8.54 6.89 -34.57
N LEU A 261 7.80 6.96 -33.46
CA LEU A 261 8.14 7.78 -32.30
C LEU A 261 9.25 7.14 -31.46
N GLN A 262 9.35 5.80 -31.43
CA GLN A 262 10.46 5.11 -30.78
C GLN A 262 11.81 5.52 -31.39
N LEU A 263 11.88 5.65 -32.74
CA LEU A 263 13.10 6.08 -33.45
C LEU A 263 13.45 7.54 -33.09
N ARG A 264 12.46 8.42 -33.04
CA ARG A 264 12.69 9.84 -32.69
C ARG A 264 13.11 9.99 -31.24
N LEU A 265 12.46 9.25 -30.33
CA LEU A 265 12.84 9.25 -28.91
C LEU A 265 14.28 8.74 -28.70
N LEU A 266 14.69 7.70 -29.44
CA LEU A 266 16.06 7.19 -29.39
C LEU A 266 17.08 8.29 -29.70
N ARG A 267 16.84 9.08 -30.76
CA ARG A 267 17.71 10.21 -31.13
C ARG A 267 17.77 11.24 -30.01
N VAL A 268 16.63 11.60 -29.43
CA VAL A 268 16.58 12.56 -28.29
C VAL A 268 17.39 12.06 -27.09
N LEU A 269 17.29 10.77 -26.77
CA LEU A 269 18.06 10.17 -25.66
C LEU A 269 19.57 10.12 -25.93
N GLN A 270 19.98 10.00 -27.20
CA GLN A 270 21.38 9.96 -27.61
C GLN A 270 22.02 11.34 -27.77
N GLU A 271 21.32 12.24 -28.47
CA GLU A 271 21.84 13.55 -28.86
C GLU A 271 21.51 14.65 -27.86
N ARG A 272 20.52 14.39 -26.98
CA ARG A 272 20.00 15.39 -26.00
C ARG A 272 19.50 16.67 -26.68
N GLU A 273 18.93 16.53 -27.88
CA GLU A 273 18.33 17.59 -28.66
C GLU A 273 17.01 17.10 -29.28
N ILE A 274 16.08 18.01 -29.52
CA ILE A 274 14.86 17.77 -30.29
C ILE A 274 14.75 18.75 -31.46
N GLU A 275 14.08 18.31 -32.51
CA GLU A 275 13.55 19.17 -33.56
C GLU A 275 12.01 19.20 -33.47
N ARG A 276 11.41 20.40 -33.48
CA ARG A 276 9.96 20.52 -33.53
C ARG A 276 9.44 20.12 -34.91
N LEU A 277 8.21 19.63 -34.95
CA LEU A 277 7.56 19.33 -36.23
C LEU A 277 7.51 20.58 -37.12
N GLY A 278 7.94 20.46 -38.37
CA GLY A 278 8.02 21.57 -39.29
C GLY A 278 9.22 22.50 -39.09
N SER A 279 10.22 22.11 -38.29
CA SER A 279 11.46 22.88 -38.08
C SER A 279 12.68 21.94 -38.05
N ASN A 280 13.82 22.40 -38.61
CA ASN A 280 15.12 21.71 -38.51
C ASN A 280 16.02 22.38 -37.46
N GLN A 281 15.46 23.23 -36.59
CA GLN A 281 16.24 23.91 -35.56
C GLN A 281 16.34 23.01 -34.32
N PRO A 282 17.55 22.60 -33.92
CA PRO A 282 17.75 21.79 -32.72
C PRO A 282 17.49 22.62 -31.48
N VAL A 283 16.83 21.98 -30.50
CA VAL A 283 16.54 22.54 -29.18
C VAL A 283 17.14 21.60 -28.14
N PRO A 284 18.04 22.07 -27.25
CA PRO A 284 18.70 21.22 -26.28
C PRO A 284 17.72 20.68 -25.22
N VAL A 285 17.94 19.43 -24.78
CA VAL A 285 17.11 18.72 -23.81
C VAL A 285 17.93 18.39 -22.57
N THR A 286 17.56 19.02 -21.46
CA THR A 286 18.17 18.79 -20.14
C THR A 286 17.25 18.00 -19.19
N ALA A 287 16.09 17.57 -19.69
CA ALA A 287 15.15 16.77 -18.94
C ALA A 287 15.71 15.38 -18.61
N ARG A 288 15.46 14.89 -17.41
CA ARG A 288 15.64 13.48 -17.05
C ARG A 288 14.48 12.67 -17.58
N PHE A 289 14.75 11.54 -18.24
CA PHE A 289 13.70 10.63 -18.70
C PHE A 289 13.47 9.52 -17.68
N VAL A 290 12.19 9.26 -17.39
CA VAL A 290 11.74 8.10 -16.65
C VAL A 290 10.73 7.38 -17.55
N ALA A 291 11.08 6.18 -18.01
CA ALA A 291 10.15 5.34 -18.78
C ALA A 291 9.46 4.36 -17.84
N ALA A 292 8.15 4.14 -18.02
CA ALA A 292 7.38 3.20 -17.22
C ALA A 292 6.65 2.21 -18.13
N GLY A 293 6.77 0.91 -17.82
CA GLY A 293 6.14 -0.18 -18.57
C GLY A 293 5.53 -1.24 -17.64
N LYS A 294 4.58 -2.00 -18.18
CA LYS A 294 3.92 -3.13 -17.48
C LYS A 294 4.30 -4.50 -18.06
N VAL A 295 4.95 -4.51 -19.20
CA VAL A 295 5.40 -5.70 -19.91
C VAL A 295 6.90 -5.72 -20.02
N ASP A 296 7.46 -6.90 -20.20
CA ASP A 296 8.89 -7.07 -20.43
C ASP A 296 9.26 -6.50 -21.81
N LEU A 297 9.90 -5.32 -21.82
CA LEU A 297 10.33 -4.64 -23.05
C LEU A 297 11.37 -5.44 -23.83
N LYS A 298 12.15 -6.31 -23.16
CA LYS A 298 13.12 -7.19 -23.81
C LYS A 298 12.40 -8.21 -24.68
N GLN A 299 11.37 -8.87 -24.16
CA GLN A 299 10.57 -9.80 -24.93
C GLN A 299 9.86 -9.12 -26.11
N LEU A 300 9.37 -7.88 -25.94
CA LEU A 300 8.78 -7.13 -27.03
C LEU A 300 9.84 -6.78 -28.11
N ALA A 301 11.06 -6.47 -27.70
CA ALA A 301 12.16 -6.21 -28.64
C ALA A 301 12.54 -7.48 -29.44
N GLU A 302 12.60 -8.63 -28.78
CA GLU A 302 12.87 -9.92 -29.43
C GLU A 302 11.75 -10.30 -30.43
N ARG A 303 10.52 -9.88 -30.20
CA ARG A 303 9.37 -10.07 -31.11
C ARG A 303 9.26 -8.99 -32.20
N GLY A 304 10.16 -8.01 -32.24
CA GLY A 304 10.09 -6.89 -33.16
C GLY A 304 8.98 -5.87 -32.93
N GLN A 305 8.32 -5.93 -31.78
CA GLN A 305 7.23 -5.02 -31.39
C GLN A 305 7.76 -3.77 -30.66
N PHE A 306 8.99 -3.79 -30.23
CA PHE A 306 9.72 -2.67 -29.64
C PHE A 306 11.13 -2.64 -30.22
N ARG A 307 11.73 -1.47 -30.39
CA ARG A 307 13.09 -1.37 -30.93
C ARG A 307 14.12 -1.80 -29.88
N ALA A 308 15.02 -2.73 -30.27
CA ALA A 308 16.06 -3.23 -29.38
C ALA A 308 17.06 -2.13 -28.97
N ASP A 309 17.39 -1.22 -29.88
CA ASP A 309 18.29 -0.10 -29.60
C ASP A 309 17.73 0.88 -28.56
N LEU A 310 16.43 1.18 -28.63
CA LEU A 310 15.73 1.99 -27.64
C LEU A 310 15.65 1.27 -26.28
N TYR A 311 15.36 -0.04 -26.28
CA TYR A 311 15.36 -0.83 -25.05
C TYR A 311 16.70 -0.73 -24.32
N TYR A 312 17.83 -0.99 -25.02
CA TYR A 312 19.14 -0.92 -24.38
C TYR A 312 19.52 0.50 -23.92
N ARG A 313 18.99 1.54 -24.56
CA ARG A 313 19.20 2.93 -24.13
C ARG A 313 18.40 3.31 -22.91
N LEU A 314 17.19 2.76 -22.75
CA LEU A 314 16.32 3.00 -21.58
C LEU A 314 16.69 2.09 -20.39
N HIS A 315 17.15 0.87 -20.65
CA HIS A 315 17.44 -0.15 -19.64
C HIS A 315 18.87 -0.04 -19.08
N VAL A 316 19.35 1.17 -18.83
CA VAL A 316 20.63 1.38 -18.13
C VAL A 316 20.45 1.10 -16.64
N VAL A 317 19.35 1.59 -16.07
CA VAL A 317 18.96 1.33 -14.69
C VAL A 317 17.46 1.06 -14.64
N ALA A 318 17.08 -0.04 -13.99
CA ALA A 318 15.69 -0.42 -13.82
C ALA A 318 15.30 -0.49 -12.34
N ILE A 319 14.05 -0.13 -12.04
CA ILE A 319 13.41 -0.33 -10.73
C ILE A 319 12.17 -1.19 -10.95
N ASP A 320 12.18 -2.38 -10.36
CA ASP A 320 11.03 -3.27 -10.35
C ASP A 320 10.13 -2.97 -9.16
N ILE A 321 8.86 -2.68 -9.44
CA ILE A 321 7.87 -2.36 -8.41
C ILE A 321 7.03 -3.61 -8.19
N PRO A 322 7.09 -4.23 -6.99
CA PRO A 322 6.37 -5.47 -6.73
C PRO A 322 4.86 -5.24 -6.78
N PRO A 323 4.08 -6.19 -7.33
CA PRO A 323 2.64 -6.14 -7.28
C PRO A 323 2.14 -6.27 -5.83
N LEU A 324 0.91 -5.81 -5.56
CA LEU A 324 0.39 -5.72 -4.19
C LEU A 324 0.26 -7.09 -3.52
N ARG A 325 -0.05 -8.15 -4.27
CA ARG A 325 -0.12 -9.53 -3.77
C ARG A 325 1.20 -10.08 -3.23
N ASP A 326 2.35 -9.55 -3.70
CA ASP A 326 3.69 -9.95 -3.24
C ASP A 326 4.16 -9.12 -2.03
N ARG A 327 3.34 -8.15 -1.59
CA ARG A 327 3.60 -7.31 -0.40
C ARG A 327 2.36 -7.17 0.49
N PRO A 328 1.77 -8.28 0.96
CA PRO A 328 0.51 -8.25 1.72
C PRO A 328 0.63 -7.45 3.03
N GLN A 329 1.82 -7.37 3.64
CA GLN A 329 2.06 -6.55 4.83
C GLN A 329 1.89 -5.04 4.60
N ASP A 330 1.90 -4.56 3.35
CA ASP A 330 1.67 -3.15 3.02
C ASP A 330 0.17 -2.83 2.88
N ILE A 331 -0.70 -3.84 2.72
CA ILE A 331 -2.14 -3.65 2.47
C ILE A 331 -2.82 -2.89 3.61
N PRO A 332 -2.64 -3.24 4.90
CA PRO A 332 -3.29 -2.50 6.00
C PRO A 332 -2.85 -1.04 6.06
N LEU A 333 -1.55 -0.77 5.85
CA LEU A 333 -0.98 0.56 5.88
C LEU A 333 -1.52 1.42 4.72
N LEU A 334 -1.54 0.86 3.50
CA LEU A 334 -2.08 1.52 2.31
C LEU A 334 -3.58 1.78 2.45
N MET A 335 -4.35 0.81 2.98
CA MET A 335 -5.79 0.97 3.21
C MET A 335 -6.05 2.10 4.21
N ALA A 336 -5.34 2.11 5.36
CA ALA A 336 -5.45 3.17 6.35
C ALA A 336 -5.11 4.55 5.75
N HIS A 337 -4.06 4.62 4.94
CA HIS A 337 -3.66 5.84 4.24
C HIS A 337 -4.76 6.34 3.29
N PHE A 338 -5.33 5.47 2.45
CA PHE A 338 -6.36 5.87 1.50
C PHE A 338 -7.70 6.19 2.15
N LEU A 339 -8.08 5.47 3.21
CA LEU A 339 -9.28 5.78 4.00
C LEU A 339 -9.17 7.16 4.65
N ALA A 340 -8.02 7.50 5.21
CA ALA A 340 -7.79 8.81 5.78
C ALA A 340 -7.83 9.93 4.72
N GLN A 341 -7.27 9.69 3.52
CA GLN A 341 -7.36 10.63 2.40
C GLN A 341 -8.81 10.81 1.90
N ALA A 342 -9.55 9.70 1.77
CA ALA A 342 -10.94 9.73 1.34
C ALA A 342 -11.83 10.44 2.37
N ALA A 343 -11.64 10.14 3.66
CA ALA A 343 -12.35 10.80 4.77
C ALA A 343 -12.16 12.32 4.76
N LEU A 344 -10.90 12.76 4.59
CA LEU A 344 -10.58 14.20 4.50
C LEU A 344 -11.25 14.84 3.26
N ARG A 345 -11.19 14.17 2.09
CA ARG A 345 -11.77 14.68 0.84
C ARG A 345 -13.28 14.82 0.91
N HIS A 346 -13.96 13.86 1.54
CA HIS A 346 -15.42 13.81 1.63
C HIS A 346 -15.99 14.44 2.90
N GLY A 347 -15.15 14.98 3.80
CA GLY A 347 -15.59 15.54 5.08
C GLY A 347 -16.29 14.51 5.99
N ARG A 348 -15.87 13.24 5.92
CA ARG A 348 -16.45 12.12 6.68
C ARG A 348 -15.46 11.58 7.71
N PRO A 349 -15.94 10.97 8.79
CA PRO A 349 -15.06 10.24 9.71
C PRO A 349 -14.41 9.06 8.99
N VAL A 350 -13.19 8.70 9.41
CA VAL A 350 -12.52 7.51 8.89
C VAL A 350 -13.32 6.27 9.32
N PRO A 351 -13.79 5.43 8.37
CA PRO A 351 -14.55 4.24 8.73
C PRO A 351 -13.71 3.28 9.58
N ALA A 352 -14.32 2.69 10.59
CA ALA A 352 -13.72 1.58 11.30
C ALA A 352 -13.81 0.32 10.43
N TRP A 353 -12.81 -0.54 10.52
CA TRP A 353 -12.83 -1.85 9.88
C TRP A 353 -12.62 -2.96 10.91
N SER A 354 -13.18 -4.13 10.63
CA SER A 354 -13.07 -5.32 11.47
C SER A 354 -11.90 -6.21 11.02
N ASP A 355 -11.52 -7.19 11.86
CA ASP A 355 -10.56 -8.24 11.49
C ASP A 355 -11.04 -9.05 10.29
N ARG A 356 -12.35 -9.20 10.13
CA ARG A 356 -12.93 -9.88 8.96
C ARG A 356 -12.64 -9.10 7.67
N ASP A 357 -12.74 -7.77 7.72
CA ASP A 357 -12.41 -6.91 6.58
C ASP A 357 -10.93 -7.03 6.25
N LEU A 358 -10.08 -6.96 7.27
CA LEU A 358 -8.63 -7.13 7.11
C LEU A 358 -8.27 -8.49 6.52
N ALA A 359 -8.84 -9.58 7.05
CA ALA A 359 -8.63 -10.92 6.51
C ALA A 359 -9.10 -11.04 5.05
N GLY A 360 -10.22 -10.39 4.70
CA GLY A 360 -10.71 -10.31 3.33
C GLY A 360 -9.72 -9.58 2.40
N TRP A 361 -9.18 -8.45 2.84
CA TRP A 361 -8.21 -7.68 2.06
C TRP A 361 -6.88 -8.43 1.85
N LEU A 362 -6.41 -9.16 2.87
CA LEU A 362 -5.20 -9.97 2.79
C LEU A 362 -5.38 -11.23 1.92
N ALA A 363 -6.60 -11.74 1.82
CA ALA A 363 -6.92 -12.90 0.99
C ALA A 363 -7.16 -12.54 -0.50
N HIS A 364 -7.35 -11.26 -0.82
CA HIS A 364 -7.62 -10.81 -2.18
C HIS A 364 -6.30 -10.60 -2.95
N ASP A 365 -6.28 -11.00 -4.23
CA ASP A 365 -5.06 -10.92 -5.08
C ASP A 365 -4.77 -9.52 -5.64
N TRP A 366 -5.72 -8.59 -5.54
CA TRP A 366 -5.62 -7.20 -6.01
C TRP A 366 -5.09 -7.06 -7.45
N PRO A 367 -5.80 -7.57 -8.47
CA PRO A 367 -5.34 -7.51 -9.86
C PRO A 367 -5.13 -6.07 -10.36
N GLY A 368 -5.89 -5.10 -9.84
CA GLY A 368 -5.68 -3.67 -10.08
C GLY A 368 -4.68 -3.01 -9.12
N ASN A 369 -4.00 -3.81 -8.28
CA ASN A 369 -2.95 -3.37 -7.35
C ASN A 369 -3.41 -2.21 -6.44
N VAL A 370 -2.54 -1.23 -6.19
CA VAL A 370 -2.81 -0.08 -5.32
C VAL A 370 -3.94 0.81 -5.85
N ARG A 371 -4.16 0.83 -7.18
CA ARG A 371 -5.29 1.57 -7.78
C ARG A 371 -6.64 0.99 -7.36
N GLU A 372 -6.75 -0.33 -7.37
CA GLU A 372 -7.94 -1.04 -6.90
C GLU A 372 -8.14 -0.87 -5.40
N LEU A 373 -7.08 -1.01 -4.59
CA LEU A 373 -7.12 -0.80 -3.14
C LEU A 373 -7.59 0.61 -2.79
N ARG A 374 -7.11 1.64 -3.50
CA ARG A 374 -7.56 3.03 -3.32
C ARG A 374 -9.05 3.19 -3.63
N ASN A 375 -9.53 2.59 -4.72
CA ASN A 375 -10.96 2.62 -5.06
C ASN A 375 -11.80 1.89 -4.00
N ALA A 376 -11.31 0.77 -3.45
CA ALA A 376 -11.96 0.07 -2.35
C ALA A 376 -12.05 0.95 -1.09
N ALA A 377 -10.98 1.65 -0.72
CA ALA A 377 -10.97 2.60 0.39
C ALA A 377 -11.96 3.76 0.18
N GLU A 378 -12.03 4.30 -1.05
CA GLU A 378 -12.99 5.36 -1.40
C GLU A 378 -14.44 4.87 -1.22
N ARG A 379 -14.76 3.66 -1.71
CA ARG A 379 -16.09 3.04 -1.55
C ARG A 379 -16.46 2.82 -0.09
N LEU A 380 -15.53 2.28 0.72
CA LEU A 380 -15.72 2.11 2.16
C LEU A 380 -16.03 3.44 2.84
N CYS A 381 -15.28 4.49 2.55
CA CYS A 381 -15.50 5.81 3.11
C CYS A 381 -16.89 6.37 2.75
N LEU A 382 -17.40 6.05 1.56
CA LEU A 382 -18.74 6.44 1.11
C LEU A 382 -19.85 5.54 1.66
N GLY A 383 -19.53 4.45 2.39
CA GLY A 383 -20.51 3.47 2.89
C GLY A 383 -21.05 2.54 1.80
N LEU A 384 -20.32 2.43 0.68
CA LEU A 384 -20.68 1.54 -0.43
C LEU A 384 -20.02 0.16 -0.24
N PRO A 385 -20.67 -0.92 -0.66
CA PRO A 385 -20.08 -2.25 -0.56
C PRO A 385 -18.80 -2.33 -1.39
N VAL A 386 -17.75 -2.88 -0.80
CA VAL A 386 -16.50 -3.21 -1.50
C VAL A 386 -16.74 -4.51 -2.25
N GLN A 387 -17.19 -4.40 -3.49
CA GLN A 387 -17.20 -5.55 -4.40
C GLN A 387 -15.86 -5.59 -5.13
N PRO A 388 -15.22 -6.76 -5.29
CA PRO A 388 -14.12 -6.90 -6.24
C PRO A 388 -14.59 -6.45 -7.63
N LEU A 389 -13.78 -5.67 -8.33
CA LEU A 389 -14.11 -5.14 -9.67
C LEU A 389 -14.33 -6.24 -10.73
N ASP A 390 -14.02 -7.50 -10.42
CA ASP A 390 -14.21 -8.66 -11.31
C ASP A 390 -15.53 -9.41 -11.13
N ALA A 391 -16.49 -8.87 -10.39
CA ALA A 391 -17.84 -9.43 -10.38
C ALA A 391 -18.66 -8.92 -11.58
N GLY A 392 -18.11 -9.04 -12.78
CA GLY A 392 -18.87 -9.06 -14.02
C GLY A 392 -19.51 -10.42 -14.18
N GLY A 393 -20.73 -10.57 -13.69
CA GLY A 393 -21.50 -11.82 -13.82
C GLY A 393 -21.96 -12.32 -12.45
N GLU A 394 -23.26 -12.32 -12.29
CA GLU A 394 -24.01 -12.94 -11.21
C GLU A 394 -23.63 -14.41 -11.01
N SER A 395 -22.60 -14.67 -10.21
CA SER A 395 -22.51 -15.95 -9.47
C SER A 395 -21.44 -15.82 -8.39
N THR A 396 -21.86 -15.88 -7.13
CA THR A 396 -20.94 -16.27 -6.04
C THR A 396 -20.23 -17.55 -6.48
N PRO A 397 -18.88 -17.59 -6.50
CA PRO A 397 -18.18 -18.80 -6.91
C PRO A 397 -18.70 -19.99 -6.11
N SER A 398 -19.01 -21.07 -6.79
CA SER A 398 -19.50 -22.30 -6.14
C SER A 398 -18.53 -22.72 -5.04
N LEU A 399 -18.99 -23.42 -4.03
CA LEU A 399 -18.13 -23.97 -2.98
C LEU A 399 -16.94 -24.73 -3.60
N ALA A 400 -17.16 -25.47 -4.67
CA ALA A 400 -16.12 -26.18 -5.41
C ALA A 400 -15.05 -25.21 -5.96
N ALA A 401 -15.44 -24.11 -6.60
CA ALA A 401 -14.51 -23.12 -7.15
C ALA A 401 -13.70 -22.40 -6.04
N ARG A 402 -14.34 -22.13 -4.90
CA ARG A 402 -13.64 -21.53 -3.72
C ARG A 402 -12.63 -22.49 -3.10
N VAL A 403 -12.98 -23.76 -2.97
CA VAL A 403 -12.07 -24.81 -2.47
C VAL A 403 -10.91 -24.99 -3.44
N GLU A 404 -11.15 -25.00 -4.74
CA GLU A 404 -10.14 -25.13 -5.78
C GLU A 404 -9.16 -23.94 -5.80
N ALA A 405 -9.66 -22.72 -5.63
CA ALA A 405 -8.83 -21.52 -5.50
C ALA A 405 -7.96 -21.56 -4.24
N PHE A 406 -8.53 -21.95 -3.10
CA PHE A 406 -7.80 -22.11 -1.84
C PHE A 406 -6.71 -23.19 -1.94
N GLU A 407 -7.04 -24.34 -2.54
CA GLU A 407 -6.11 -25.43 -2.75
C GLU A 407 -4.93 -25.01 -3.64
N ARG A 408 -5.21 -24.31 -4.74
CA ARG A 408 -4.18 -23.75 -5.64
C ARG A 408 -3.23 -22.79 -4.91
N LYS A 409 -3.79 -21.90 -4.09
CA LYS A 409 -3.01 -20.96 -3.29
C LYS A 409 -2.09 -21.70 -2.30
N LEU A 410 -2.65 -22.63 -1.53
CA LEU A 410 -1.89 -23.41 -0.54
C LEU A 410 -0.74 -24.19 -1.17
N LEU A 411 -0.97 -24.83 -2.32
CA LEU A 411 0.06 -25.55 -3.07
C LEU A 411 1.17 -24.61 -3.56
N ARG A 412 0.82 -23.43 -4.09
CA ARG A 412 1.78 -22.42 -4.56
C ARG A 412 2.65 -21.91 -3.43
N ASP A 413 2.03 -21.51 -2.31
CA ASP A 413 2.73 -20.95 -1.15
C ASP A 413 3.68 -22.01 -0.53
N THR A 414 3.25 -23.27 -0.47
CA THR A 414 4.09 -24.38 0.04
C THR A 414 5.25 -24.68 -0.90
N LEU A 415 5.05 -24.64 -2.22
CA LEU A 415 6.15 -24.79 -3.19
C LEU A 415 7.15 -23.64 -3.09
N ALA A 416 6.71 -22.42 -2.90
CA ALA A 416 7.60 -21.28 -2.69
C ALA A 416 8.43 -21.44 -1.42
N LEU A 417 7.82 -21.85 -0.29
CA LEU A 417 8.51 -22.14 0.98
C LEU A 417 9.55 -23.28 0.86
N THR A 418 9.29 -24.25 0.01
CA THR A 418 10.17 -25.41 -0.19
C THR A 418 11.10 -25.28 -1.39
N GLN A 419 11.20 -24.06 -1.98
CA GLN A 419 12.03 -23.77 -3.15
C GLN A 419 11.82 -24.73 -4.31
N GLY A 420 10.56 -25.11 -4.55
CA GLY A 420 10.18 -26.05 -5.61
C GLY A 420 10.37 -27.54 -5.28
N ASN A 421 10.80 -27.89 -4.07
CA ASN A 421 11.00 -29.26 -3.65
C ASN A 421 9.65 -29.93 -3.28
N VAL A 422 9.11 -30.70 -4.23
CA VAL A 422 7.80 -31.37 -4.08
C VAL A 422 7.80 -32.42 -2.97
N ALA A 423 8.94 -33.08 -2.68
CA ALA A 423 9.02 -34.06 -1.61
C ALA A 423 8.82 -33.38 -0.24
N ARG A 424 9.48 -32.26 -0.02
CA ARG A 424 9.38 -31.48 1.22
C ARG A 424 8.03 -30.77 1.33
N ALA A 425 7.44 -30.34 0.19
CA ALA A 425 6.09 -29.80 0.14
C ALA A 425 5.05 -30.86 0.56
N ALA A 426 5.21 -32.09 0.10
CA ALA A 426 4.33 -33.22 0.47
C ALA A 426 4.40 -33.54 1.98
N GLU A 427 5.57 -33.46 2.59
CA GLU A 427 5.75 -33.62 4.04
C GLU A 427 5.06 -32.47 4.82
N LEU A 428 5.24 -31.22 4.41
CA LEU A 428 4.59 -30.06 5.05
C LEU A 428 3.07 -30.11 4.92
N LEU A 429 2.56 -30.55 3.79
CA LEU A 429 1.12 -30.69 3.54
C LEU A 429 0.53 -32.00 4.12
N GLN A 430 1.35 -32.88 4.70
CA GLN A 430 0.97 -34.18 5.22
C GLN A 430 0.20 -35.03 4.18
N MET A 431 0.66 -34.98 2.92
CA MET A 431 0.01 -35.65 1.78
C MET A 431 1.00 -36.58 1.07
N PRO A 432 0.51 -37.70 0.46
CA PRO A 432 1.34 -38.54 -0.39
C PRO A 432 1.92 -37.74 -1.57
N ARG A 433 3.19 -37.96 -1.91
CA ARG A 433 3.89 -37.26 -3.01
C ARG A 433 3.12 -37.33 -4.33
N LYS A 434 2.57 -38.50 -4.66
CA LYS A 434 1.77 -38.71 -5.87
C LYS A 434 0.57 -37.76 -5.90
N THR A 435 -0.16 -37.64 -4.79
CA THR A 435 -1.33 -36.75 -4.69
C THR A 435 -0.96 -35.28 -4.86
N VAL A 436 0.21 -34.87 -4.35
CA VAL A 436 0.71 -33.50 -4.55
C VAL A 436 1.04 -33.27 -6.02
N TYR A 437 1.71 -34.22 -6.70
CA TYR A 437 1.98 -34.12 -8.14
C TYR A 437 0.71 -34.02 -8.98
N ASP A 438 -0.29 -34.86 -8.71
CA ASP A 438 -1.57 -34.85 -9.43
C ASP A 438 -2.31 -33.51 -9.26
N LYS A 439 -2.26 -32.96 -8.02
CA LYS A 439 -2.85 -31.65 -7.71
C LYS A 439 -2.09 -30.50 -8.37
N LEU A 440 -0.77 -30.52 -8.38
CA LEU A 440 0.06 -29.53 -9.06
C LEU A 440 -0.23 -29.50 -10.56
N GLN A 441 -0.32 -30.67 -11.18
CA GLN A 441 -0.65 -30.82 -12.60
C GLN A 441 -2.06 -30.30 -12.90
N ARG A 442 -3.04 -30.66 -12.06
CA ARG A 442 -4.43 -30.18 -12.17
C ARG A 442 -4.54 -28.67 -12.08
N HIS A 443 -3.75 -28.02 -11.24
CA HIS A 443 -3.74 -26.57 -11.05
C HIS A 443 -2.76 -25.83 -11.97
N GLY A 444 -2.05 -26.52 -12.88
CA GLY A 444 -1.10 -25.92 -13.80
C GLY A 444 0.15 -25.31 -13.13
N LEU A 445 0.51 -25.83 -11.94
CA LEU A 445 1.69 -25.41 -11.20
C LEU A 445 2.86 -26.34 -11.55
N ALA A 446 3.85 -25.84 -12.33
CA ALA A 446 5.02 -26.64 -12.66
C ALA A 446 6.01 -26.68 -11.48
N PRO A 447 6.55 -27.85 -11.08
CA PRO A 447 7.67 -27.94 -10.18
C PRO A 447 8.90 -27.34 -10.87
N GLY A 448 9.34 -26.15 -10.47
CA GLY A 448 10.54 -25.52 -11.05
C GLY A 448 10.38 -24.11 -11.62
N SER A 449 9.21 -23.49 -11.57
CA SER A 449 9.04 -22.10 -12.06
C SER A 449 9.49 -21.00 -11.07
N ALA A 450 10.14 -21.37 -9.97
CA ALA A 450 10.91 -20.44 -9.13
C ALA A 450 12.39 -20.58 -9.50
N GLY A 451 12.82 -19.77 -10.45
CA GLY A 451 14.18 -19.48 -10.90
C GLY A 451 15.34 -20.31 -10.31
N ILE A 452 15.72 -21.42 -10.95
CA ILE A 452 17.10 -21.91 -10.98
C ILE A 452 17.24 -22.72 -12.29
N ALA A 453 18.20 -22.32 -13.13
CA ALA A 453 18.59 -23.02 -14.34
C ALA A 453 19.03 -24.48 -14.06
N PRO A 454 18.84 -25.43 -14.98
CA PRO A 454 19.33 -26.78 -14.83
C PRO A 454 20.87 -26.77 -14.83
N ARG A 455 21.48 -27.36 -13.80
CA ARG A 455 22.88 -27.79 -13.87
C ARG A 455 22.91 -29.00 -14.77
N ASP A 456 23.53 -28.84 -15.92
CA ASP A 456 24.02 -29.93 -16.78
C ASP A 456 25.03 -30.80 -16.00
N GLY A 457 24.91 -32.11 -16.13
CA GLY A 457 25.98 -33.07 -15.92
C GLY A 457 25.71 -34.11 -14.84
N GLU A 458 25.23 -35.27 -15.26
CA GLU A 458 25.96 -36.54 -15.14
C GLU A 458 25.04 -37.73 -15.45
N ARG A 459 25.40 -38.39 -16.53
CA ARG A 459 25.20 -39.77 -17.01
C ARG A 459 24.16 -40.66 -16.38
#